data_ce5a6dbb4da18cd0937604e42bb441a8
#
_entry.id   ce5a6dbb4da18cd0937604e42bb441a8
#
_cell.length_a   1.000
_cell.length_b   1.000
_cell.length_c   1.000
_cell.angle_alpha   90.00
_cell.angle_beta   90.00
_cell.angle_gamma   90.00
#
_symmetry.space_group_name_H-M   'P 1'
#
loop_
_entity.id
_entity.type
_entity.pdbx_description
1 polymer ?
#
loop_
_entity_poly.entity_id
_entity_poly.type
_entity_poly.pdbx_seq_one_letter_code
_entity_poly.pdbx_strand_id
1 'polypeptide(L)'
;MPWMETCPVKERMRFVVSLESGLYSMTEACERFGISRVTGYKWWDRFCEGEKWLEDRSRRPQSSPGRTPQEIETLVIELRKAHTTWGPEKLLEVLSRRHPGVQLPARSTTAAILKREGLIEKPRVRRNHRHPGQPFVEAHEPNDLWTADYKGEFKTLDGRYWYPLTIADQESRYLIASEGLLSTRGRWARPVFEKVFHENGLPKAILTDNGPPFAVWNAICGLSALGVWWIQLGIRHYRIEPGKPQQNGRHERMHRTMKAEATRPPGANLRSQRKKLDAFRYEFNEVRPHQALGNKTPAEVWRSSARPYPRKTPKPEYAAHHEKRRVTSVGHIRFKCHMFFLSSNLLGETVALEEIDDGIWSIYYYDVLVARMDERTGEVIS
;
A
#
# COMPACT_ATOMS: atom_id res chain seq x y z
N MET A 1 -55.22 -12.86 19.59
CA MET A 1 -55.14 -13.54 18.28
C MET A 1 -53.86 -13.12 17.60
N PRO A 2 -53.04 -14.04 17.09
CA PRO A 2 -51.87 -13.65 16.33
C PRO A 2 -52.31 -12.96 15.04
N TRP A 3 -51.63 -11.89 14.69
CA TRP A 3 -51.83 -11.17 13.41
C TRP A 3 -51.54 -12.13 12.28
N MET A 4 -52.45 -12.20 11.27
CA MET A 4 -52.17 -12.97 10.07
C MET A 4 -51.19 -12.18 9.19
N GLU A 5 -49.96 -12.69 9.07
CA GLU A 5 -49.02 -12.16 8.09
C GLU A 5 -49.49 -12.50 6.68
N THR A 6 -49.85 -11.47 5.91
CA THR A 6 -50.20 -11.61 4.49
C THR A 6 -49.17 -10.90 3.62
N CYS A 7 -48.90 -11.42 2.44
CA CYS A 7 -48.08 -10.73 1.45
C CYS A 7 -48.94 -10.31 0.27
N PRO A 8 -48.58 -9.23 -0.43
CA PRO A 8 -49.37 -8.72 -1.59
C PRO A 8 -49.73 -9.78 -2.64
N VAL A 9 -48.82 -10.72 -2.89
CA VAL A 9 -49.05 -11.82 -3.86
C VAL A 9 -50.16 -12.77 -3.38
N LYS A 10 -50.18 -13.13 -2.09
CA LYS A 10 -51.21 -13.98 -1.52
C LYS A 10 -52.58 -13.30 -1.56
N GLU A 11 -52.67 -12.01 -1.25
CA GLU A 11 -53.92 -11.26 -1.32
C GLU A 11 -54.44 -11.11 -2.76
N ARG A 12 -53.55 -10.87 -3.71
CA ARG A 12 -53.90 -10.87 -5.15
C ARG A 12 -54.43 -12.24 -5.58
N MET A 13 -53.78 -13.32 -5.15
CA MET A 13 -54.22 -14.67 -5.49
C MET A 13 -55.59 -14.95 -4.89
N ARG A 14 -55.86 -14.59 -3.63
CA ARG A 14 -57.17 -14.71 -2.99
C ARG A 14 -58.24 -13.94 -3.70
N PHE A 15 -57.97 -12.72 -4.13
CA PHE A 15 -58.85 -11.88 -4.90
C PHE A 15 -59.23 -12.56 -6.24
N VAL A 16 -58.24 -13.03 -6.98
CA VAL A 16 -58.48 -13.66 -8.29
C VAL A 16 -59.23 -14.96 -8.17
N VAL A 17 -58.85 -15.82 -7.20
CA VAL A 17 -59.57 -17.10 -6.95
C VAL A 17 -61.02 -16.83 -6.54
N SER A 18 -61.31 -15.77 -5.79
CA SER A 18 -62.68 -15.41 -5.43
C SER A 18 -63.56 -14.99 -6.64
N LEU A 19 -62.96 -14.42 -7.66
CA LEU A 19 -63.60 -14.09 -8.95
C LEU A 19 -63.77 -15.33 -9.79
N GLU A 20 -62.74 -16.17 -9.93
CA GLU A 20 -62.76 -17.40 -10.74
C GLU A 20 -63.81 -18.39 -10.23
N SER A 21 -63.94 -18.51 -8.94
CA SER A 21 -64.93 -19.38 -8.31
C SER A 21 -66.38 -18.85 -8.35
N GLY A 22 -66.58 -17.64 -8.92
CA GLY A 22 -67.89 -17.01 -8.97
C GLY A 22 -68.47 -16.58 -7.62
N LEU A 23 -67.62 -16.55 -6.57
CA LEU A 23 -68.06 -16.24 -5.22
C LEU A 23 -68.48 -14.77 -5.08
N TYR A 24 -67.85 -13.85 -5.82
CA TYR A 24 -68.15 -12.43 -5.85
C TYR A 24 -68.11 -11.90 -7.25
N SER A 25 -68.94 -10.89 -7.52
CA SER A 25 -68.77 -10.04 -8.70
C SER A 25 -67.48 -9.18 -8.60
N MET A 26 -67.01 -8.64 -9.73
CA MET A 26 -65.81 -7.77 -9.71
C MET A 26 -66.00 -6.58 -8.73
N THR A 27 -67.19 -6.00 -8.68
CA THR A 27 -67.49 -4.86 -7.80
C THR A 27 -67.40 -5.26 -6.32
N GLU A 28 -68.07 -6.33 -5.93
CA GLU A 28 -68.10 -6.85 -4.54
C GLU A 28 -66.70 -7.30 -4.10
N ALA A 29 -65.91 -7.96 -4.99
CA ALA A 29 -64.57 -8.36 -4.66
C ALA A 29 -63.64 -7.13 -4.47
N CYS A 30 -63.77 -6.10 -5.29
CA CYS A 30 -62.98 -4.88 -5.13
C CYS A 30 -63.30 -4.16 -3.82
N GLU A 31 -64.56 -4.07 -3.43
CA GLU A 31 -64.99 -3.49 -2.14
C GLU A 31 -64.43 -4.29 -0.97
N ARG A 32 -64.53 -5.60 -1.01
CA ARG A 32 -64.08 -6.49 0.06
C ARG A 32 -62.57 -6.48 0.29
N PHE A 33 -61.80 -6.38 -0.82
CA PHE A 33 -60.34 -6.32 -0.74
C PHE A 33 -59.80 -4.89 -0.64
N GLY A 34 -60.67 -3.86 -0.62
CA GLY A 34 -60.28 -2.47 -0.46
C GLY A 34 -59.44 -1.91 -1.64
N ILE A 35 -59.70 -2.40 -2.85
CA ILE A 35 -58.96 -1.98 -4.06
C ILE A 35 -59.89 -1.29 -5.09
N SER A 36 -59.34 -0.44 -5.94
CA SER A 36 -60.09 0.16 -7.01
C SER A 36 -60.44 -0.88 -8.12
N ARG A 37 -61.57 -0.69 -8.80
CA ARG A 37 -61.98 -1.55 -9.93
C ARG A 37 -60.87 -1.63 -11.02
N VAL A 38 -60.16 -0.54 -11.28
CA VAL A 38 -59.03 -0.51 -12.21
C VAL A 38 -57.94 -1.48 -11.76
N THR A 39 -57.63 -1.51 -10.45
CA THR A 39 -56.66 -2.45 -9.87
C THR A 39 -57.18 -3.88 -9.95
N GLY A 40 -58.49 -4.11 -9.71
CA GLY A 40 -59.13 -5.41 -9.80
C GLY A 40 -59.01 -5.99 -11.22
N TYR A 41 -59.44 -5.25 -12.23
CA TYR A 41 -59.32 -5.68 -13.63
C TYR A 41 -57.85 -5.92 -14.03
N LYS A 42 -56.93 -5.07 -13.64
CA LYS A 42 -55.49 -5.25 -13.91
C LYS A 42 -54.97 -6.60 -13.44
N TRP A 43 -55.37 -7.07 -12.25
CA TRP A 43 -54.88 -8.35 -11.71
C TRP A 43 -55.68 -9.53 -12.31
N TRP A 44 -56.96 -9.35 -12.61
CA TRP A 44 -57.77 -10.33 -13.29
C TRP A 44 -57.28 -10.60 -14.73
N ASP A 45 -56.98 -9.57 -15.50
CA ASP A 45 -56.48 -9.68 -16.86
C ASP A 45 -55.13 -10.41 -16.90
N ARG A 46 -54.24 -10.08 -15.97
CA ARG A 46 -52.96 -10.79 -15.85
C ARG A 46 -53.10 -12.27 -15.51
N PHE A 47 -54.05 -12.61 -14.70
CA PHE A 47 -54.34 -14.00 -14.38
C PHE A 47 -54.90 -14.73 -15.64
N CYS A 48 -55.78 -14.12 -16.36
CA CYS A 48 -56.34 -14.66 -17.61
C CYS A 48 -55.26 -14.81 -18.72
N GLU A 49 -54.23 -13.92 -18.72
CA GLU A 49 -53.04 -14.02 -19.58
C GLU A 49 -52.09 -15.18 -19.19
N GLY A 50 -52.37 -15.90 -18.09
CA GLY A 50 -51.60 -17.06 -17.66
C GLY A 50 -50.44 -16.74 -16.71
N GLU A 51 -50.39 -15.53 -16.15
CA GLU A 51 -49.42 -15.22 -15.08
C GLU A 51 -49.80 -15.95 -13.79
N LYS A 52 -49.21 -17.12 -13.58
CA LYS A 52 -49.42 -17.95 -12.36
C LYS A 52 -49.03 -17.26 -11.06
N TRP A 53 -48.07 -16.33 -11.12
CA TRP A 53 -47.55 -15.58 -9.96
C TRP A 53 -47.89 -14.11 -10.16
N LEU A 54 -48.84 -13.58 -9.43
CA LEU A 54 -49.30 -12.18 -9.50
C LEU A 54 -48.31 -11.24 -8.84
N GLU A 55 -47.02 -11.34 -9.22
CA GLU A 55 -45.93 -10.49 -8.77
C GLU A 55 -45.92 -9.14 -9.48
N ASP A 56 -45.27 -8.16 -8.87
CA ASP A 56 -45.11 -6.88 -9.54
C ASP A 56 -44.14 -7.01 -10.73
N ARG A 57 -44.56 -6.60 -11.90
CA ARG A 57 -43.68 -6.50 -13.08
C ARG A 57 -42.59 -5.45 -12.83
N SER A 58 -41.42 -5.68 -13.36
CA SER A 58 -40.33 -4.72 -13.28
C SER A 58 -40.77 -3.33 -13.78
N ARG A 59 -40.54 -2.31 -12.95
CA ARG A 59 -40.79 -0.91 -13.34
C ARG A 59 -39.64 -0.30 -14.14
N ARG A 60 -38.62 -1.12 -14.50
CA ARG A 60 -37.49 -0.65 -15.31
C ARG A 60 -37.98 -0.25 -16.69
N PRO A 61 -37.55 0.92 -17.21
CA PRO A 61 -37.79 1.28 -18.61
C PRO A 61 -37.26 0.20 -19.55
N GLN A 62 -37.99 -0.11 -20.59
CA GLN A 62 -37.57 -1.09 -21.59
C GLN A 62 -36.38 -0.59 -22.42
N SER A 63 -36.24 0.72 -22.58
CA SER A 63 -35.10 1.37 -23.22
C SER A 63 -34.45 2.38 -22.29
N SER A 64 -33.14 2.50 -22.34
CA SER A 64 -32.35 3.49 -21.64
C SER A 64 -31.47 4.24 -22.64
N PRO A 65 -31.97 5.36 -23.22
CA PRO A 65 -31.24 6.11 -24.25
C PRO A 65 -29.84 6.55 -23.82
N GLY A 66 -29.63 6.77 -22.50
CA GLY A 66 -28.34 7.14 -21.92
C GLY A 66 -27.47 5.95 -21.49
N ARG A 67 -27.78 4.72 -21.91
CA ARG A 67 -26.95 3.55 -21.59
C ARG A 67 -25.59 3.66 -22.27
N THR A 68 -24.54 3.34 -21.51
CA THR A 68 -23.18 3.25 -22.07
C THR A 68 -23.16 2.24 -23.24
N PRO A 69 -22.56 2.58 -24.39
CA PRO A 69 -22.41 1.67 -25.52
C PRO A 69 -21.72 0.36 -25.09
N GLN A 70 -22.17 -0.76 -25.69
CA GLN A 70 -21.69 -2.09 -25.32
C GLN A 70 -20.17 -2.24 -25.50
N GLU A 71 -19.61 -1.60 -26.51
CA GLU A 71 -18.17 -1.59 -26.79
C GLU A 71 -17.37 -0.99 -25.62
N ILE A 72 -17.86 0.12 -25.07
CA ILE A 72 -17.21 0.79 -23.92
C ILE A 72 -17.38 -0.04 -22.64
N GLU A 73 -18.56 -0.66 -22.43
CA GLU A 73 -18.76 -1.59 -21.32
C GLU A 73 -17.76 -2.74 -21.42
N THR A 74 -17.55 -3.30 -22.60
CA THR A 74 -16.59 -4.39 -22.84
C THR A 74 -15.15 -3.97 -22.50
N LEU A 75 -14.71 -2.79 -22.96
CA LEU A 75 -13.38 -2.26 -22.62
C LEU A 75 -13.16 -2.13 -21.11
N VAL A 76 -14.17 -1.62 -20.39
CA VAL A 76 -14.12 -1.50 -18.92
C VAL A 76 -14.01 -2.87 -18.26
N ILE A 77 -14.80 -3.85 -18.72
CA ILE A 77 -14.84 -5.20 -18.17
C ILE A 77 -13.52 -5.93 -18.42
N GLU A 78 -12.99 -5.87 -19.63
CA GLU A 78 -11.72 -6.51 -20.00
C GLU A 78 -10.55 -5.93 -19.20
N LEU A 79 -10.45 -4.60 -19.11
CA LEU A 79 -9.41 -3.96 -18.32
C LEU A 79 -9.54 -4.30 -16.83
N ARG A 80 -10.76 -4.41 -16.30
CA ARG A 80 -10.99 -4.85 -14.92
C ARG A 80 -10.59 -6.30 -14.68
N LYS A 81 -10.83 -7.19 -15.63
CA LYS A 81 -10.42 -8.60 -15.57
C LYS A 81 -8.89 -8.72 -15.59
N ALA A 82 -8.21 -7.90 -16.39
CA ALA A 82 -6.75 -7.84 -16.42
C ALA A 82 -6.16 -7.27 -15.11
N HIS A 83 -6.85 -6.29 -14.50
CA HIS A 83 -6.38 -5.59 -13.30
C HIS A 83 -7.42 -5.66 -12.17
N THR A 84 -7.53 -6.82 -11.54
CA THR A 84 -8.59 -7.14 -10.56
C THR A 84 -8.64 -6.23 -9.33
N THR A 85 -7.54 -5.54 -9.01
CA THR A 85 -7.44 -4.62 -7.86
C THR A 85 -7.79 -3.17 -8.18
N TRP A 86 -7.98 -2.83 -9.47
CA TRP A 86 -8.19 -1.43 -9.87
C TRP A 86 -9.64 -1.00 -9.72
N GLY A 87 -9.88 0.13 -9.08
CA GLY A 87 -11.18 0.75 -8.99
C GLY A 87 -11.57 1.51 -10.26
N PRO A 88 -12.85 1.95 -10.38
CA PRO A 88 -13.37 2.64 -11.54
C PRO A 88 -12.52 3.82 -12.03
N GLU A 89 -12.01 4.64 -11.12
CA GLU A 89 -11.20 5.83 -11.43
C GLU A 89 -9.92 5.47 -12.19
N LYS A 90 -9.19 4.44 -11.74
CA LYS A 90 -7.96 3.99 -12.42
C LYS A 90 -8.25 3.39 -13.80
N LEU A 91 -9.34 2.64 -13.91
CA LEU A 91 -9.77 2.05 -15.17
C LEU A 91 -10.07 3.15 -16.19
N LEU A 92 -10.84 4.18 -15.78
CA LEU A 92 -11.17 5.30 -16.64
C LEU A 92 -9.95 6.10 -17.06
N GLU A 93 -9.01 6.36 -16.13
CA GLU A 93 -7.77 7.07 -16.43
C GLU A 93 -6.95 6.34 -17.50
N VAL A 94 -6.78 5.03 -17.35
CA VAL A 94 -6.04 4.23 -18.34
C VAL A 94 -6.78 4.13 -19.67
N LEU A 95 -8.11 4.01 -19.64
CA LEU A 95 -8.91 3.98 -20.88
C LEU A 95 -8.85 5.33 -21.61
N SER A 96 -8.89 6.45 -20.91
CA SER A 96 -8.78 7.78 -21.52
C SER A 96 -7.44 7.98 -22.23
N ARG A 97 -6.36 7.44 -21.66
CA ARG A 97 -5.03 7.48 -22.27
C ARG A 97 -4.89 6.55 -23.48
N ARG A 98 -5.51 5.37 -23.41
CA ARG A 98 -5.45 4.36 -24.49
C ARG A 98 -6.37 4.67 -25.67
N HIS A 99 -7.48 5.34 -25.38
CA HIS A 99 -8.53 5.66 -26.36
C HIS A 99 -8.87 7.16 -26.33
N PRO A 100 -7.94 8.03 -26.75
CA PRO A 100 -8.20 9.47 -26.80
C PRO A 100 -9.37 9.77 -27.74
N GLY A 101 -10.31 10.58 -27.28
CA GLY A 101 -11.52 10.95 -28.03
C GLY A 101 -12.74 10.04 -27.82
N VAL A 102 -12.63 8.93 -27.14
CA VAL A 102 -13.78 8.10 -26.75
C VAL A 102 -14.46 8.71 -25.53
N GLN A 103 -15.78 8.93 -25.61
CA GLN A 103 -16.56 9.43 -24.47
C GLN A 103 -16.73 8.30 -23.44
N LEU A 104 -15.97 8.35 -22.37
CA LEU A 104 -16.02 7.37 -21.28
C LEU A 104 -17.18 7.69 -20.32
N PRO A 105 -17.76 6.65 -19.68
CA PRO A 105 -18.80 6.82 -18.68
C PRO A 105 -18.26 7.46 -17.39
N ALA A 106 -19.15 8.08 -16.60
CA ALA A 106 -18.80 8.58 -15.29
C ALA A 106 -18.35 7.46 -14.35
N ARG A 107 -17.57 7.81 -13.32
CA ARG A 107 -17.08 6.87 -12.29
C ARG A 107 -18.21 6.04 -11.64
N SER A 108 -19.36 6.66 -11.35
CA SER A 108 -20.52 5.98 -10.77
C SER A 108 -21.14 4.96 -11.75
N THR A 109 -21.23 5.31 -13.02
CA THR A 109 -21.71 4.41 -14.08
C THR A 109 -20.76 3.23 -14.27
N THR A 110 -19.44 3.49 -14.29
CA THR A 110 -18.41 2.43 -14.33
C THR A 110 -18.55 1.48 -13.13
N ALA A 111 -18.74 2.03 -11.92
CA ALA A 111 -18.95 1.21 -10.73
C ALA A 111 -20.23 0.36 -10.84
N ALA A 112 -21.31 0.92 -11.42
CA ALA A 112 -22.56 0.18 -11.65
C ALA A 112 -22.40 -0.95 -12.68
N ILE A 113 -21.64 -0.72 -13.76
CA ILE A 113 -21.28 -1.74 -14.75
C ILE A 113 -20.54 -2.89 -14.07
N LEU A 114 -19.46 -2.58 -13.34
CA LEU A 114 -18.64 -3.59 -12.65
C LEU A 114 -19.44 -4.36 -11.59
N LYS A 115 -20.38 -3.70 -10.90
CA LYS A 115 -21.26 -4.35 -9.91
C LYS A 115 -22.24 -5.31 -10.61
N ARG A 116 -22.83 -4.92 -11.73
CA ARG A 116 -23.74 -5.75 -12.52
C ARG A 116 -23.07 -7.02 -13.03
N GLU A 117 -21.81 -6.89 -13.45
CA GLU A 117 -20.98 -8.01 -13.93
C GLU A 117 -20.34 -8.85 -12.79
N GLY A 118 -20.68 -8.57 -11.52
CA GLY A 118 -20.14 -9.31 -10.37
C GLY A 118 -18.64 -9.10 -10.12
N LEU A 119 -18.04 -8.06 -10.74
CA LEU A 119 -16.60 -7.77 -10.63
C LEU A 119 -16.22 -6.91 -9.41
N ILE A 120 -17.18 -6.59 -8.55
CA ILE A 120 -16.96 -5.88 -7.29
C ILE A 120 -17.19 -6.84 -6.14
N GLU A 121 -16.14 -7.16 -5.41
CA GLU A 121 -16.27 -7.86 -4.13
C GLU A 121 -16.99 -6.98 -3.11
N LYS A 122 -17.88 -7.58 -2.29
CA LYS A 122 -18.52 -6.86 -1.19
C LYS A 122 -17.43 -6.29 -0.27
N PRO A 123 -17.47 -4.99 0.04
CA PRO A 123 -16.48 -4.41 0.92
C PRO A 123 -16.56 -5.10 2.29
N ARG A 124 -15.43 -5.65 2.75
CA ARG A 124 -15.32 -6.08 4.15
C ARG A 124 -15.50 -4.84 5.01
N VAL A 125 -16.40 -4.90 5.98
CA VAL A 125 -16.61 -3.82 6.95
C VAL A 125 -15.25 -3.49 7.59
N ARG A 126 -14.70 -2.33 7.25
CA ARG A 126 -13.46 -1.85 7.86
C ARG A 126 -13.83 -1.21 9.19
N ARG A 127 -13.19 -1.65 10.28
CA ARG A 127 -13.15 -0.83 11.49
C ARG A 127 -12.49 0.49 11.09
N ASN A 128 -13.17 1.61 11.37
CA ASN A 128 -12.62 2.95 11.18
C ASN A 128 -11.41 3.12 12.10
N HIS A 129 -10.22 2.85 11.59
CA HIS A 129 -9.01 3.31 12.24
C HIS A 129 -8.86 4.79 11.91
N ARG A 130 -8.76 5.62 12.93
CA ARG A 130 -8.44 7.04 12.76
C ARG A 130 -7.16 7.15 11.94
N HIS A 131 -7.11 8.10 11.02
CA HIS A 131 -5.90 8.38 10.23
C HIS A 131 -4.75 8.71 11.20
N PRO A 132 -3.56 8.13 11.03
CA PRO A 132 -2.47 8.24 12.01
C PRO A 132 -1.82 9.62 12.13
N GLY A 133 -2.33 10.64 11.48
CA GLY A 133 -1.72 11.97 11.48
C GLY A 133 -0.69 12.17 10.38
N GLN A 134 0.14 13.18 10.53
CA GLN A 134 1.19 13.54 9.56
C GLN A 134 2.31 12.49 9.53
N PRO A 135 2.98 12.28 8.38
CA PRO A 135 4.16 11.41 8.30
C PRO A 135 5.27 11.95 9.22
N PHE A 136 6.03 11.03 9.79
CA PHE A 136 7.15 11.36 10.70
C PHE A 136 8.23 12.23 10.04
N VAL A 137 8.45 12.04 8.74
CA VAL A 137 9.35 12.86 7.90
C VAL A 137 8.60 13.21 6.63
N GLU A 138 8.54 14.48 6.28
CA GLU A 138 7.95 14.95 5.04
C GLU A 138 8.99 14.90 3.91
N ALA A 139 8.56 14.40 2.76
CA ALA A 139 9.29 14.45 1.50
C ALA A 139 8.53 15.38 0.56
N HIS A 140 9.22 16.30 -0.07
CA HIS A 140 8.65 17.30 -0.98
C HIS A 140 9.06 17.06 -2.43
N GLU A 141 10.20 16.37 -2.63
CA GLU A 141 10.73 16.02 -3.95
C GLU A 141 11.17 14.55 -4.01
N PRO A 142 11.21 13.96 -5.21
CA PRO A 142 11.84 12.66 -5.39
C PRO A 142 13.26 12.64 -4.83
N ASN A 143 13.61 11.55 -4.15
CA ASN A 143 14.88 11.32 -3.46
C ASN A 143 15.10 12.08 -2.13
N ASP A 144 14.13 12.83 -1.65
CA ASP A 144 14.21 13.38 -0.29
C ASP A 144 14.18 12.24 0.73
N LEU A 145 13.27 11.29 0.55
CA LEU A 145 13.09 10.17 1.45
C LEU A 145 12.75 8.90 0.69
N TRP A 146 13.61 7.90 0.79
CA TRP A 146 13.25 6.54 0.40
C TRP A 146 12.76 5.75 1.59
N THR A 147 11.89 4.79 1.35
CA THR A 147 11.44 3.83 2.36
C THR A 147 11.94 2.45 1.97
N ALA A 148 12.45 1.69 2.94
CA ALA A 148 12.88 0.32 2.72
C ALA A 148 12.26 -0.60 3.77
N ASP A 149 11.75 -1.74 3.30
CA ASP A 149 11.03 -2.68 4.16
C ASP A 149 11.05 -4.10 3.56
N TYR A 150 10.95 -5.10 4.42
CA TYR A 150 10.72 -6.48 4.02
C TYR A 150 9.23 -6.79 4.05
N LYS A 151 8.69 -7.31 2.94
CA LYS A 151 7.27 -7.69 2.85
C LYS A 151 6.84 -8.77 3.84
N GLY A 152 7.74 -9.34 4.55
CA GLY A 152 7.57 -10.56 5.31
C GLY A 152 7.83 -11.79 4.42
N GLU A 153 8.04 -12.91 5.07
CA GLU A 153 8.38 -14.15 4.37
C GLU A 153 7.17 -14.84 3.75
N PHE A 154 7.39 -15.53 2.68
CA PHE A 154 6.46 -16.52 2.14
C PHE A 154 7.23 -17.64 1.40
N LYS A 155 6.56 -18.76 1.15
CA LYS A 155 7.14 -19.87 0.41
C LYS A 155 6.71 -19.85 -1.05
N THR A 156 7.65 -20.13 -1.94
CA THR A 156 7.38 -20.53 -3.32
C THR A 156 6.83 -21.95 -3.35
N LEU A 157 6.26 -22.39 -4.48
CA LEU A 157 5.64 -23.74 -4.56
C LEU A 157 6.64 -24.87 -4.37
N ASP A 158 7.94 -24.63 -4.62
CA ASP A 158 9.04 -25.58 -4.32
C ASP A 158 9.45 -25.59 -2.84
N GLY A 159 8.69 -24.89 -1.96
CA GLY A 159 8.88 -24.89 -0.51
C GLY A 159 9.96 -23.96 0.01
N ARG A 160 10.66 -23.20 -0.84
CA ARG A 160 11.73 -22.30 -0.42
C ARG A 160 11.16 -20.99 0.15
N TYR A 161 11.75 -20.52 1.24
CA TYR A 161 11.44 -19.22 1.81
C TYR A 161 12.01 -18.09 0.97
N TRP A 162 11.24 -17.01 0.89
CA TRP A 162 11.57 -15.80 0.17
C TRP A 162 11.25 -14.58 1.00
N TYR A 163 12.18 -13.64 1.04
CA TYR A 163 12.09 -12.39 1.81
C TYR A 163 12.18 -11.21 0.83
N PRO A 164 11.06 -10.69 0.29
CA PRO A 164 11.10 -9.55 -0.61
C PRO A 164 11.55 -8.29 0.11
N LEU A 165 12.71 -7.76 -0.27
CA LEU A 165 13.16 -6.42 0.07
C LEU A 165 12.61 -5.45 -0.97
N THR A 166 11.92 -4.43 -0.51
CA THR A 166 11.38 -3.37 -1.35
C THR A 166 11.95 -2.02 -0.94
N ILE A 167 12.29 -1.21 -1.94
CA ILE A 167 12.78 0.15 -1.77
C ILE A 167 11.90 1.05 -2.63
N ALA A 168 11.31 2.07 -2.05
CA ALA A 168 10.40 2.97 -2.75
C ALA A 168 10.68 4.43 -2.39
N ASP A 169 10.52 5.32 -3.33
CA ASP A 169 10.55 6.74 -3.09
C ASP A 169 9.23 7.21 -2.47
N GLN A 170 9.33 8.02 -1.44
CA GLN A 170 8.17 8.44 -0.64
C GLN A 170 7.29 9.45 -1.37
N GLU A 171 7.86 10.35 -2.18
CA GLU A 171 7.12 11.39 -2.88
C GLU A 171 6.50 10.87 -4.18
N SER A 172 7.32 10.38 -5.09
CA SER A 172 6.85 9.87 -6.38
C SER A 172 6.11 8.53 -6.29
N ARG A 173 6.18 7.83 -5.17
CA ARG A 173 5.68 6.45 -5.00
C ARG A 173 6.42 5.42 -5.86
N TYR A 174 7.49 5.79 -6.55
CA TYR A 174 8.23 4.92 -7.43
C TYR A 174 8.86 3.76 -6.67
N LEU A 175 8.53 2.54 -7.07
CA LEU A 175 9.11 1.32 -6.51
C LEU A 175 10.47 1.08 -7.17
N ILE A 176 11.53 1.56 -6.51
CA ILE A 176 12.91 1.54 -7.02
C ILE A 176 13.42 0.11 -7.13
N ALA A 177 13.17 -0.71 -6.10
CA ALA A 177 13.53 -2.12 -6.08
C ALA A 177 12.45 -2.99 -5.46
N SER A 178 12.34 -4.22 -5.96
CA SER A 178 11.54 -5.30 -5.39
C SER A 178 12.31 -6.59 -5.59
N GLU A 179 13.26 -6.87 -4.68
CA GLU A 179 14.19 -8.00 -4.81
C GLU A 179 13.89 -9.07 -3.77
N GLY A 180 13.73 -10.29 -4.23
CA GLY A 180 13.54 -11.42 -3.33
C GLY A 180 14.86 -11.99 -2.84
N LEU A 181 15.00 -12.05 -1.55
CA LEU A 181 16.22 -12.52 -0.88
C LEU A 181 15.97 -13.83 -0.14
N LEU A 182 17.04 -14.59 0.09
CA LEU A 182 16.98 -15.84 0.85
C LEU A 182 17.07 -15.62 2.37
N SER A 183 17.37 -14.41 2.80
CA SER A 183 17.46 -14.03 4.20
C SER A 183 17.35 -12.52 4.37
N THR A 184 16.93 -12.07 5.54
CA THR A 184 16.90 -10.65 5.93
C THR A 184 18.26 -10.13 6.43
N ARG A 185 19.32 -10.95 6.46
CA ARG A 185 20.64 -10.52 6.94
C ARG A 185 21.24 -9.43 6.06
N GLY A 186 21.96 -8.48 6.67
CA GLY A 186 22.57 -7.32 5.98
C GLY A 186 23.43 -7.66 4.77
N ARG A 187 24.15 -8.80 4.81
CA ARG A 187 24.96 -9.28 3.67
C ARG A 187 24.14 -9.54 2.39
N TRP A 188 22.84 -9.79 2.52
CA TRP A 188 21.93 -9.98 1.38
C TRP A 188 21.31 -8.65 0.94
N ALA A 189 21.03 -7.75 1.88
CA ALA A 189 20.43 -6.45 1.59
C ALA A 189 21.42 -5.48 0.93
N ARG A 190 22.67 -5.45 1.42
CA ARG A 190 23.69 -4.49 0.96
C ARG A 190 23.90 -4.50 -0.56
N PRO A 191 24.08 -5.63 -1.25
CA PRO A 191 24.23 -5.64 -2.72
C PRO A 191 23.02 -5.06 -3.46
N VAL A 192 21.81 -5.20 -2.90
CA VAL A 192 20.60 -4.59 -3.48
C VAL A 192 20.68 -3.07 -3.41
N PHE A 193 21.04 -2.52 -2.24
CA PHE A 193 21.23 -1.08 -2.10
C PHE A 193 22.38 -0.55 -2.95
N GLU A 194 23.50 -1.27 -3.03
CA GLU A 194 24.62 -0.87 -3.90
C GLU A 194 24.20 -0.76 -5.36
N LYS A 195 23.50 -1.78 -5.88
CA LYS A 195 22.93 -1.75 -7.23
C LYS A 195 21.99 -0.56 -7.41
N VAL A 196 21.07 -0.37 -6.49
CA VAL A 196 20.08 0.72 -6.54
C VAL A 196 20.77 2.09 -6.53
N PHE A 197 21.79 2.27 -5.68
CA PHE A 197 22.55 3.52 -5.60
C PHE A 197 23.37 3.81 -6.88
N HIS A 198 23.90 2.77 -7.50
CA HIS A 198 24.58 2.91 -8.79
C HIS A 198 23.63 3.34 -9.92
N GLU A 199 22.44 2.76 -9.96
CA GLU A 199 21.46 3.00 -11.00
C GLU A 199 20.70 4.33 -10.83
N ASN A 200 20.42 4.73 -9.58
CA ASN A 200 19.50 5.83 -9.28
C ASN A 200 20.12 6.98 -8.50
N GLY A 201 21.37 6.86 -8.05
CA GLY A 201 22.01 7.81 -7.14
C GLY A 201 21.56 7.66 -5.69
N LEU A 202 21.98 8.57 -4.83
CA LEU A 202 21.77 8.52 -3.39
C LEU A 202 20.57 9.37 -2.96
N PRO A 203 19.66 8.88 -2.09
CA PRO A 203 18.63 9.70 -1.46
C PRO A 203 19.25 10.61 -0.39
N LYS A 204 18.50 11.62 0.06
CA LYS A 204 18.86 12.41 1.24
C LYS A 204 18.66 11.59 2.53
N ALA A 205 17.62 10.77 2.58
CA ALA A 205 17.30 9.95 3.75
C ALA A 205 16.65 8.61 3.37
N ILE A 206 16.75 7.64 4.28
CA ILE A 206 16.06 6.35 4.19
C ILE A 206 15.29 6.12 5.50
N LEU A 207 13.99 5.78 5.37
CA LEU A 207 13.12 5.39 6.48
C LEU A 207 12.94 3.87 6.46
N THR A 208 13.14 3.24 7.62
CA THR A 208 12.96 1.79 7.79
C THR A 208 12.15 1.47 9.03
N ASP A 209 11.80 0.21 9.20
CA ASP A 209 11.37 -0.33 10.48
C ASP A 209 12.57 -0.49 11.46
N ASN A 210 12.28 -1.00 12.65
CA ASN A 210 13.29 -1.29 13.68
C ASN A 210 13.80 -2.73 13.62
N GLY A 211 13.48 -3.48 12.57
CA GLY A 211 13.89 -4.86 12.41
C GLY A 211 15.27 -5.02 11.74
N PRO A 212 15.91 -6.20 11.89
CA PRO A 212 17.10 -6.51 11.13
C PRO A 212 16.79 -6.58 9.61
N PRO A 213 17.68 -6.10 8.74
CA PRO A 213 19.08 -5.69 8.99
C PRO A 213 19.23 -4.17 9.25
N PHE A 214 18.14 -3.44 9.37
CA PHE A 214 18.14 -1.98 9.43
C PHE A 214 18.54 -1.46 10.81
N ALA A 215 18.15 -2.18 11.88
CA ALA A 215 18.50 -1.84 13.24
C ALA A 215 19.03 -3.04 14.02
N VAL A 216 19.83 -2.76 15.03
CA VAL A 216 20.36 -3.75 15.98
C VAL A 216 19.94 -3.33 17.38
N TRP A 217 19.16 -4.17 18.04
CA TRP A 217 18.56 -3.89 19.35
C TRP A 217 19.56 -3.41 20.41
N ASN A 218 20.71 -4.07 20.49
CA ASN A 218 21.73 -3.82 21.53
C ASN A 218 22.82 -2.85 21.08
N ALA A 219 22.69 -2.19 19.93
CA ALA A 219 23.68 -1.24 19.46
C ALA A 219 23.30 0.19 19.86
N ILE A 220 24.29 1.01 20.15
CA ILE A 220 24.11 2.45 20.36
C ILE A 220 23.33 3.04 19.20
N CYS A 221 22.32 3.83 19.50
CA CYS A 221 21.34 4.37 18.53
C CYS A 221 20.73 3.29 17.62
N GLY A 222 20.76 2.00 17.99
CA GLY A 222 20.32 0.91 17.11
C GLY A 222 21.11 0.80 15.81
N LEU A 223 22.31 1.34 15.73
CA LEU A 223 23.14 1.37 14.52
C LEU A 223 23.44 -0.04 14.03
N SER A 224 23.02 -0.33 12.79
CA SER A 224 23.41 -1.53 12.06
C SER A 224 24.59 -1.24 11.12
N ALA A 225 25.24 -2.29 10.61
CA ALA A 225 26.28 -2.13 9.59
C ALA A 225 25.76 -1.43 8.32
N LEU A 226 24.49 -1.60 7.96
CA LEU A 226 23.84 -0.84 6.88
C LEU A 226 23.68 0.63 7.25
N GLY A 227 23.23 0.92 8.47
CA GLY A 227 23.08 2.29 8.94
C GLY A 227 24.40 3.05 8.98
N VAL A 228 25.47 2.40 9.46
CA VAL A 228 26.84 2.95 9.44
C VAL A 228 27.26 3.29 7.99
N TRP A 229 27.06 2.36 7.07
CA TRP A 229 27.39 2.58 5.67
C TRP A 229 26.57 3.70 5.02
N TRP A 230 25.28 3.84 5.34
CA TRP A 230 24.46 4.95 4.87
C TRP A 230 24.94 6.30 5.39
N ILE A 231 25.35 6.37 6.67
CA ILE A 231 25.95 7.59 7.24
C ILE A 231 27.22 7.97 6.49
N GLN A 232 28.10 7.01 6.16
CA GLN A 232 29.29 7.23 5.36
C GLN A 232 29.00 7.81 3.97
N LEU A 233 27.81 7.50 3.42
CA LEU A 233 27.34 8.02 2.13
C LEU A 233 26.58 9.36 2.26
N GLY A 234 26.51 9.92 3.48
CA GLY A 234 25.74 11.13 3.75
C GLY A 234 24.24 10.94 3.58
N ILE A 235 23.73 9.74 3.89
CA ILE A 235 22.31 9.40 3.87
C ILE A 235 21.82 9.36 5.32
N ARG A 236 20.82 10.17 5.67
CA ARG A 236 20.19 10.13 6.99
C ARG A 236 19.34 8.89 7.14
N HIS A 237 19.53 8.14 8.21
CA HIS A 237 18.72 6.97 8.52
C HIS A 237 17.66 7.31 9.56
N TYR A 238 16.40 7.25 9.15
CA TYR A 238 15.25 7.38 10.04
C TYR A 238 14.63 6.01 10.30
N ARG A 239 14.11 5.81 11.50
CA ARG A 239 13.40 4.61 11.90
C ARG A 239 12.01 5.01 12.40
N ILE A 240 11.01 4.20 12.10
CA ILE A 240 9.67 4.41 12.67
C ILE A 240 9.74 4.30 14.19
N GLU A 241 8.91 5.06 14.88
CA GLU A 241 8.78 4.94 16.33
C GLU A 241 8.23 3.54 16.69
N PRO A 242 8.76 2.90 17.77
CA PRO A 242 8.23 1.62 18.24
C PRO A 242 6.70 1.68 18.44
N GLY A 243 5.98 0.68 17.91
CA GLY A 243 4.52 0.60 18.02
C GLY A 243 3.74 1.53 17.07
N LYS A 244 4.39 2.28 16.19
CA LYS A 244 3.74 3.16 15.21
C LYS A 244 3.98 2.74 13.75
N PRO A 245 3.53 1.55 13.32
CA PRO A 245 3.72 1.07 11.94
C PRO A 245 3.08 2.01 10.90
N GLN A 246 2.08 2.80 11.31
CA GLN A 246 1.38 3.74 10.44
C GLN A 246 2.33 4.79 9.82
N GLN A 247 3.47 5.08 10.44
CA GLN A 247 4.48 5.99 9.90
C GLN A 247 5.06 5.49 8.57
N ASN A 248 4.98 4.17 8.29
CA ASN A 248 5.32 3.55 7.01
C ASN A 248 4.07 3.12 6.20
N GLY A 249 2.90 3.68 6.48
CA GLY A 249 1.61 3.25 5.92
C GLY A 249 1.50 3.34 4.40
N ARG A 250 2.33 4.18 3.74
CA ARG A 250 2.42 4.24 2.26
C ARG A 250 3.06 2.98 1.71
N HIS A 251 4.15 2.54 2.31
CA HIS A 251 4.88 1.31 1.96
C HIS A 251 4.03 0.06 2.24
N GLU A 252 3.37 0.00 3.39
CA GLU A 252 2.44 -1.09 3.72
C GLU A 252 1.30 -1.22 2.70
N ARG A 253 0.78 -0.09 2.19
CA ARG A 253 -0.25 -0.10 1.14
C ARG A 253 0.29 -0.69 -0.17
N MET A 254 1.51 -0.35 -0.56
CA MET A 254 2.18 -0.95 -1.71
C MET A 254 2.37 -2.46 -1.49
N HIS A 255 2.85 -2.89 -0.32
CA HIS A 255 2.98 -4.29 0.05
C HIS A 255 1.67 -5.07 -0.03
N ARG A 256 0.55 -4.47 0.38
CA ARG A 256 -0.77 -5.11 0.25
C ARG A 256 -1.13 -5.35 -1.22
N THR A 257 -0.83 -4.40 -2.09
CA THR A 257 -1.02 -4.55 -3.54
C THR A 257 -0.11 -5.62 -4.11
N MET A 258 1.18 -5.59 -3.79
CA MET A 258 2.15 -6.59 -4.22
C MET A 258 1.76 -8.00 -3.77
N LYS A 259 1.23 -8.14 -2.54
CA LYS A 259 0.73 -9.42 -2.04
C LYS A 259 -0.41 -9.98 -2.90
N ALA A 260 -1.34 -9.13 -3.30
CA ALA A 260 -2.48 -9.55 -4.12
C ALA A 260 -2.08 -9.89 -5.56
N GLU A 261 -1.16 -9.15 -6.15
CA GLU A 261 -0.85 -9.21 -7.58
C GLU A 261 0.38 -10.09 -7.91
N ALA A 262 1.38 -10.14 -7.01
CA ALA A 262 2.64 -10.82 -7.30
C ALA A 262 2.96 -12.05 -6.42
N THR A 263 2.29 -12.22 -5.27
CA THR A 263 2.60 -13.33 -4.36
C THR A 263 1.44 -14.28 -4.14
N ARG A 264 0.29 -14.03 -4.75
CA ARG A 264 -0.89 -14.90 -4.67
C ARG A 264 -1.49 -15.13 -6.06
N PRO A 265 -1.33 -16.33 -6.63
CA PRO A 265 -0.53 -17.47 -6.14
C PRO A 265 0.97 -17.21 -6.21
N PRO A 266 1.79 -17.86 -5.35
CA PRO A 266 3.24 -17.72 -5.43
C PRO A 266 3.79 -18.35 -6.71
N GLY A 267 5.03 -18.01 -7.06
CA GLY A 267 5.73 -18.61 -8.19
C GLY A 267 6.11 -20.06 -7.93
N ALA A 268 6.30 -20.85 -9.00
CA ALA A 268 6.71 -22.24 -8.89
C ALA A 268 8.07 -22.39 -8.20
N ASN A 269 8.97 -21.44 -8.42
CA ASN A 269 10.32 -21.39 -7.84
C ASN A 269 10.80 -19.94 -7.76
N LEU A 270 12.01 -19.74 -7.23
CA LEU A 270 12.60 -18.40 -7.07
C LEU A 270 12.69 -17.62 -8.38
N ARG A 271 13.03 -18.27 -9.50
CA ARG A 271 13.13 -17.59 -10.81
C ARG A 271 11.77 -17.09 -11.31
N SER A 272 10.74 -17.93 -11.20
CA SER A 272 9.39 -17.54 -11.62
C SER A 272 8.80 -16.47 -10.70
N GLN A 273 9.11 -16.55 -9.39
CA GLN A 273 8.68 -15.52 -8.44
C GLN A 273 9.35 -14.17 -8.71
N ARG A 274 10.64 -14.17 -9.07
CA ARG A 274 11.36 -12.94 -9.45
C ARG A 274 10.69 -12.28 -10.65
N LYS A 275 10.36 -13.05 -11.70
CA LYS A 275 9.62 -12.52 -12.86
C LYS A 275 8.30 -11.88 -12.47
N LYS A 276 7.56 -12.45 -11.50
CA LYS A 276 6.32 -11.86 -10.99
C LYS A 276 6.56 -10.52 -10.28
N LEU A 277 7.64 -10.43 -9.49
CA LEU A 277 8.00 -9.18 -8.82
C LEU A 277 8.45 -8.11 -9.81
N ASP A 278 9.22 -8.48 -10.84
CA ASP A 278 9.65 -7.56 -11.90
C ASP A 278 8.45 -7.04 -12.71
N ALA A 279 7.53 -7.92 -13.08
CA ALA A 279 6.28 -7.55 -13.76
C ALA A 279 5.42 -6.61 -12.89
N PHE A 280 5.29 -6.92 -11.59
CA PHE A 280 4.58 -6.06 -10.65
C PHE A 280 5.23 -4.69 -10.55
N ARG A 281 6.58 -4.60 -10.43
CA ARG A 281 7.32 -3.35 -10.36
C ARG A 281 7.09 -2.49 -11.60
N TYR A 282 7.16 -3.12 -12.78
CA TYR A 282 6.87 -2.44 -14.04
C TYR A 282 5.43 -1.90 -14.07
N GLU A 283 4.44 -2.75 -13.80
CA GLU A 283 3.02 -2.33 -13.81
C GLU A 283 2.76 -1.23 -12.77
N PHE A 284 3.32 -1.36 -11.57
CA PHE A 284 3.16 -0.39 -10.50
C PHE A 284 3.72 0.99 -10.85
N ASN A 285 4.89 1.02 -11.51
CA ASN A 285 5.57 2.26 -11.84
C ASN A 285 5.09 2.90 -13.15
N GLU A 286 4.89 2.09 -14.20
CA GLU A 286 4.71 2.60 -15.56
C GLU A 286 3.23 2.64 -15.99
N VAL A 287 2.39 1.77 -15.43
CA VAL A 287 1.02 1.58 -15.94
C VAL A 287 -0.04 2.03 -14.96
N ARG A 288 0.19 1.84 -13.67
CA ARG A 288 -0.80 2.07 -12.62
C ARG A 288 -0.97 3.55 -12.26
N PRO A 289 -2.13 4.18 -12.48
CA PRO A 289 -2.39 5.54 -12.01
C PRO A 289 -2.48 5.60 -10.49
N HIS A 290 -1.91 6.66 -9.90
CA HIS A 290 -1.96 6.90 -8.46
C HIS A 290 -2.75 8.17 -8.15
N GLN A 291 -3.88 8.04 -7.46
CA GLN A 291 -4.74 9.16 -7.09
C GLN A 291 -4.00 10.25 -6.31
N ALA A 292 -3.06 9.85 -5.43
CA ALA A 292 -2.24 10.79 -4.67
C ALA A 292 -1.23 11.58 -5.53
N LEU A 293 -1.03 11.19 -6.79
CA LEU A 293 -0.19 11.86 -7.78
C LEU A 293 -1.04 12.55 -8.87
N GLY A 294 -2.32 12.82 -8.59
CA GLY A 294 -3.23 13.36 -9.61
C GLY A 294 -3.47 12.39 -10.76
N ASN A 295 -3.53 11.10 -10.48
CA ASN A 295 -3.65 9.99 -11.42
C ASN A 295 -2.45 9.78 -12.37
N LYS A 296 -1.34 10.47 -12.15
CA LYS A 296 -0.07 10.15 -12.83
C LYS A 296 0.46 8.80 -12.37
N THR A 297 1.29 8.18 -13.21
CA THR A 297 2.07 7.01 -12.79
C THR A 297 3.29 7.46 -11.97
N PRO A 298 3.83 6.60 -11.10
CA PRO A 298 5.08 6.89 -10.39
C PRO A 298 6.22 7.29 -11.32
N ALA A 299 6.36 6.65 -12.48
CA ALA A 299 7.41 6.94 -13.46
C ALA A 299 7.30 8.35 -14.07
N GLU A 300 6.08 8.90 -14.20
CA GLU A 300 5.87 10.29 -14.68
C GLU A 300 6.36 11.34 -13.68
N VAL A 301 6.54 10.97 -12.41
CA VAL A 301 6.98 11.89 -11.33
C VAL A 301 8.41 11.62 -10.92
N TRP A 302 8.86 10.37 -11.04
CA TRP A 302 10.18 9.92 -10.63
C TRP A 302 11.31 10.52 -11.49
N ARG A 303 12.43 10.82 -10.83
CA ARG A 303 13.70 11.16 -11.45
C ARG A 303 14.85 10.61 -10.61
N SER A 304 15.93 10.20 -11.23
CA SER A 304 17.15 9.78 -10.50
C SER A 304 17.72 10.92 -9.68
N SER A 305 18.41 10.58 -8.60
CA SER A 305 19.07 11.56 -7.74
C SER A 305 20.26 12.23 -8.42
N ALA A 306 20.41 13.52 -8.19
CA ALA A 306 21.60 14.26 -8.61
C ALA A 306 22.88 13.91 -7.80
N ARG A 307 22.74 13.15 -6.69
CA ARG A 307 23.84 12.69 -5.85
C ARG A 307 24.33 11.32 -6.34
N PRO A 308 25.45 11.23 -7.08
CA PRO A 308 25.93 9.95 -7.60
C PRO A 308 26.47 9.07 -6.46
N TYR A 309 26.42 7.76 -6.66
CA TYR A 309 27.09 6.83 -5.76
C TYR A 309 28.61 6.96 -5.91
N PRO A 310 29.37 7.25 -4.83
CA PRO A 310 30.79 7.55 -4.91
C PRO A 310 31.60 6.28 -5.14
N ARG A 311 32.65 6.38 -5.96
CA ARG A 311 33.59 5.26 -6.20
C ARG A 311 34.36 4.85 -4.92
N LYS A 312 34.61 5.79 -4.02
CA LYS A 312 35.23 5.58 -2.71
C LYS A 312 34.35 6.25 -1.66
N THR A 313 34.13 5.58 -0.56
CA THR A 313 33.44 6.18 0.59
C THR A 313 34.20 7.42 1.07
N PRO A 314 33.54 8.58 1.17
CA PRO A 314 34.17 9.79 1.70
C PRO A 314 34.71 9.55 3.11
N LYS A 315 35.79 10.18 3.47
CA LYS A 315 36.28 10.17 4.86
C LYS A 315 35.53 11.22 5.67
N PRO A 316 35.32 10.97 6.97
CA PRO A 316 34.70 11.98 7.82
C PRO A 316 35.58 13.20 7.97
N GLU A 317 34.99 14.38 7.80
CA GLU A 317 35.65 15.65 8.10
C GLU A 317 35.04 16.20 9.38
N TYR A 318 35.90 16.45 10.33
CA TYR A 318 35.51 16.97 11.66
C TYR A 318 36.14 18.34 11.91
N ALA A 319 35.40 19.23 12.55
CA ALA A 319 35.89 20.56 12.89
C ALA A 319 37.18 20.47 13.77
N ALA A 320 38.00 21.53 13.71
CA ALA A 320 39.30 21.53 14.40
C ALA A 320 39.20 21.44 15.93
N HIS A 321 38.08 21.88 16.49
CA HIS A 321 37.84 21.82 17.95
C HIS A 321 37.38 20.46 18.44
N HIS A 322 36.97 19.56 17.54
CA HIS A 322 36.56 18.20 17.93
C HIS A 322 37.77 17.33 18.26
N GLU A 323 37.67 16.62 19.37
CA GLU A 323 38.62 15.57 19.69
C GLU A 323 38.32 14.30 18.89
N LYS A 324 39.29 13.83 18.10
CA LYS A 324 39.13 12.64 17.25
C LYS A 324 39.61 11.39 17.98
N ARG A 325 38.81 10.33 17.96
CA ARG A 325 39.14 9.03 18.53
C ARG A 325 38.85 7.92 17.55
N ARG A 326 39.76 6.97 17.48
CA ARG A 326 39.55 5.75 16.67
C ARG A 326 38.89 4.68 17.51
N VAL A 327 37.84 4.06 16.97
CA VAL A 327 37.18 2.92 17.59
C VAL A 327 38.07 1.69 17.44
N THR A 328 38.33 1.01 18.54
CA THR A 328 39.18 -0.19 18.57
C THR A 328 38.53 -1.39 17.87
N SER A 329 39.30 -2.46 17.67
CA SER A 329 38.80 -3.74 17.13
C SER A 329 37.73 -4.44 17.97
N VAL A 330 37.53 -3.98 19.20
CA VAL A 330 36.50 -4.49 20.13
C VAL A 330 35.40 -3.47 20.44
N GLY A 331 35.31 -2.39 19.62
CA GLY A 331 34.23 -1.42 19.70
C GLY A 331 34.35 -0.33 20.76
N HIS A 332 35.54 -0.17 21.38
CA HIS A 332 35.76 0.84 22.39
C HIS A 332 36.48 2.06 21.82
N ILE A 333 36.27 3.21 22.46
CA ILE A 333 37.10 4.40 22.31
C ILE A 333 37.89 4.62 23.61
N ARG A 334 39.15 5.03 23.47
CA ARG A 334 39.96 5.50 24.61
C ARG A 334 39.82 7.00 24.73
N PHE A 335 39.35 7.45 25.87
CA PHE A 335 39.24 8.87 26.15
C PHE A 335 39.72 9.17 27.57
N LYS A 336 40.70 10.09 27.67
CA LYS A 336 41.44 10.33 28.93
C LYS A 336 41.99 9.00 29.50
N CYS A 337 41.67 8.67 30.74
CA CYS A 337 42.12 7.44 31.41
C CYS A 337 41.14 6.26 31.27
N HIS A 338 40.02 6.43 30.53
CA HIS A 338 38.94 5.47 30.49
C HIS A 338 38.78 4.83 29.10
N MET A 339 38.18 3.63 29.10
CA MET A 339 37.79 2.91 27.89
C MET A 339 36.26 2.80 27.86
N PHE A 340 35.64 3.38 26.87
CA PHE A 340 34.19 3.40 26.71
C PHE A 340 33.76 2.50 25.54
N PHE A 341 32.87 1.55 25.79
CA PHE A 341 32.30 0.77 24.70
C PHE A 341 31.36 1.66 23.91
N LEU A 342 31.58 1.78 22.61
CA LEU A 342 30.74 2.57 21.70
C LEU A 342 29.86 1.66 20.82
N SER A 343 30.47 0.86 19.98
CA SER A 343 29.68 -0.01 19.06
C SER A 343 30.59 -1.03 18.37
N SER A 344 30.06 -2.25 18.21
CA SER A 344 30.68 -3.28 17.35
C SER A 344 30.50 -3.02 15.84
N ASN A 345 29.67 -2.08 15.47
CA ASN A 345 29.45 -1.72 14.05
C ASN A 345 30.33 -0.55 13.57
N LEU A 346 31.09 0.09 14.48
CA LEU A 346 31.99 1.20 14.16
C LEU A 346 33.48 0.80 14.25
N LEU A 347 33.82 -0.49 14.19
CA LEU A 347 35.19 -0.98 14.35
C LEU A 347 36.15 -0.33 13.35
N GLY A 348 37.24 0.26 13.89
CA GLY A 348 38.25 0.92 13.06
C GLY A 348 37.88 2.30 12.53
N GLU A 349 36.64 2.73 12.72
CA GLU A 349 36.15 4.04 12.30
C GLU A 349 36.67 5.14 13.23
N THR A 350 36.65 6.37 12.75
CA THR A 350 37.02 7.56 13.56
C THR A 350 35.75 8.33 13.92
N VAL A 351 35.60 8.63 15.19
CA VAL A 351 34.52 9.45 15.74
C VAL A 351 35.08 10.77 16.27
N ALA A 352 34.22 11.78 16.34
CA ALA A 352 34.53 13.06 16.90
C ALA A 352 33.82 13.24 18.24
N LEU A 353 34.49 13.86 19.21
CA LEU A 353 33.94 14.19 20.50
C LEU A 353 33.93 15.71 20.67
N GLU A 354 32.83 16.23 21.17
CA GLU A 354 32.61 17.65 21.46
C GLU A 354 32.06 17.78 22.86
N GLU A 355 32.77 18.57 23.70
CA GLU A 355 32.29 18.87 25.04
C GLU A 355 31.12 19.85 24.94
N ILE A 356 29.96 19.46 25.47
CA ILE A 356 28.73 20.27 25.45
C ILE A 356 28.36 20.83 26.81
N ASP A 357 28.90 20.22 27.89
CA ASP A 357 28.74 20.66 29.25
C ASP A 357 29.92 20.08 30.06
N ASP A 358 30.16 20.55 31.30
CA ASP A 358 31.23 20.10 32.17
C ASP A 358 31.25 18.56 32.30
N GLY A 359 32.24 17.94 31.66
CA GLY A 359 32.41 16.50 31.59
C GLY A 359 31.38 15.72 30.76
N ILE A 360 30.48 16.39 30.03
CA ILE A 360 29.49 15.76 29.13
C ILE A 360 29.93 15.95 27.69
N TRP A 361 30.10 14.84 26.98
CA TRP A 361 30.64 14.81 25.63
C TRP A 361 29.62 14.25 24.66
N SER A 362 29.40 14.94 23.55
CA SER A 362 28.67 14.42 22.37
C SER A 362 29.64 13.67 21.48
N ILE A 363 29.25 12.47 21.04
CA ILE A 363 30.02 11.63 20.13
C ILE A 363 29.37 11.64 18.77
N TYR A 364 30.08 12.12 17.77
CA TYR A 364 29.62 12.21 16.40
C TYR A 364 30.33 11.18 15.51
N TYR A 365 29.55 10.56 14.61
CA TYR A 365 30.07 9.81 13.50
C TYR A 365 29.63 10.49 12.21
N TYR A 366 30.55 11.05 11.45
CA TYR A 366 30.29 12.08 10.44
C TYR A 366 29.51 13.26 11.07
N ASP A 367 28.34 13.58 10.52
CA ASP A 367 27.44 14.63 11.03
C ASP A 367 26.33 14.10 11.98
N VAL A 368 26.36 12.81 12.30
CA VAL A 368 25.34 12.15 13.11
C VAL A 368 25.79 12.02 14.56
N LEU A 369 25.02 12.58 15.49
CA LEU A 369 25.17 12.33 16.92
C LEU A 369 24.81 10.87 17.21
N VAL A 370 25.80 10.07 17.63
CA VAL A 370 25.61 8.63 17.89
C VAL A 370 25.49 8.31 19.36
N ALA A 371 26.06 9.13 20.25
CA ALA A 371 25.97 8.94 21.67
C ALA A 371 26.31 10.22 22.42
N ARG A 372 26.01 10.23 23.73
CA ARG A 372 26.58 11.13 24.71
C ARG A 372 27.34 10.34 25.77
N MET A 373 28.35 10.92 26.33
CA MET A 373 29.22 10.28 27.32
C MET A 373 29.43 11.23 28.49
N ASP A 374 29.26 10.72 29.70
CA ASP A 374 29.72 11.41 30.93
C ASP A 374 31.09 10.85 31.31
N GLU A 375 32.12 11.69 31.24
CA GLU A 375 33.49 11.29 31.53
C GLU A 375 33.73 10.93 33.00
N ARG A 376 32.89 11.40 33.90
CA ARG A 376 33.01 11.18 35.35
C ARG A 376 32.45 9.81 35.76
N THR A 377 31.34 9.42 35.16
CA THR A 377 30.66 8.14 35.47
C THR A 377 31.09 7.01 34.56
N GLY A 378 31.61 7.33 33.38
CA GLY A 378 31.92 6.35 32.37
C GLY A 378 30.65 5.83 31.60
N GLU A 379 29.54 6.47 31.81
CA GLU A 379 28.28 6.08 31.13
C GLU A 379 28.21 6.64 29.71
N VAL A 380 27.79 5.81 28.77
CA VAL A 380 27.50 6.19 27.41
C VAL A 380 25.99 6.04 27.17
N ILE A 381 25.35 7.14 26.83
CA ILE A 381 23.90 7.23 26.61
C ILE A 381 23.65 7.52 25.12
N SER A 382 22.71 6.81 24.49
CA SER A 382 22.33 6.95 23.07
C SER A 382 20.96 7.58 22.90
#